data_83ccc636015b9619a6f15e136de82fa8
#
_entry.id   83ccc636015b9619a6f15e136de82fa8
#
_cell.length_a   1.000
_cell.length_b   1.000
_cell.length_c   1.000
_cell.angle_alpha   90.00
_cell.angle_beta   90.00
_cell.angle_gamma   90.00
#
_symmetry.space_group_name_H-M   'P 1'
#
loop_
_entity.id
_entity.type
_entity.pdbx_description
1 polymer ?
#
loop_
_entity_poly.entity_id
_entity_poly.type
_entity_poly.pdbx_seq_one_letter_code
_entity_poly.pdbx_strand_id
1 'polypeptide(L)'
;NGTKVSAGVGIDTGVTIVYLESTDGKGESGYYVYDSVRKTFSQFVEVSQPQFTYCILAIDEASMELPEGYDVGRTVINGKEVDALLDRTGNYALFYGVSSTGETGWFRYNVNDGTIQGYAGYNMADEQVINTNTKTADSDKAFNTVSSYIFVILAVLAVVIIALIV
;
A
#
# COMPACT_ATOMS: atom_id res chain seq x y z
N ASN A 1 -15.28 30.49 -15.24
CA ASN A 1 -16.40 29.68 -15.75
C ASN A 1 -16.17 28.26 -15.28
N GLY A 2 -16.94 27.83 -14.24
CA GLY A 2 -16.83 26.48 -13.72
C GLY A 2 -17.57 25.49 -14.62
N THR A 3 -16.83 24.55 -15.24
CA THR A 3 -17.43 23.41 -15.93
C THR A 3 -17.74 22.34 -14.90
N LYS A 4 -18.94 21.78 -14.93
CA LYS A 4 -19.30 20.62 -14.11
C LYS A 4 -18.67 19.37 -14.70
N VAL A 5 -17.94 18.63 -13.90
CA VAL A 5 -17.37 17.32 -14.25
C VAL A 5 -18.00 16.23 -13.38
N SER A 6 -18.10 15.04 -13.93
CA SER A 6 -18.54 13.87 -13.13
C SER A 6 -17.36 13.40 -12.29
N ALA A 7 -17.62 13.16 -11.01
CA ALA A 7 -16.63 12.63 -10.07
C ALA A 7 -17.15 11.32 -9.45
N GLY A 8 -16.27 10.36 -9.29
CA GLY A 8 -16.50 9.17 -8.47
C GLY A 8 -15.82 9.34 -7.11
N VAL A 9 -16.45 8.84 -6.05
CA VAL A 9 -15.84 8.80 -4.72
C VAL A 9 -15.74 7.35 -4.29
N GLY A 10 -14.53 6.92 -3.93
CA GLY A 10 -14.30 5.59 -3.36
C GLY A 10 -15.00 5.48 -2.02
N ILE A 11 -15.85 4.47 -1.86
CA ILE A 11 -16.68 4.30 -0.64
C ILE A 11 -15.80 4.09 0.58
N ASP A 12 -14.80 3.22 0.48
CA ASP A 12 -13.92 2.86 1.60
C ASP A 12 -12.73 3.82 1.74
N THR A 13 -12.25 4.36 0.62
CA THR A 13 -11.04 5.20 0.59
C THR A 13 -11.32 6.69 0.74
N GLY A 14 -12.55 7.15 0.45
CA GLY A 14 -12.90 8.57 0.40
C GLY A 14 -12.24 9.36 -0.74
N VAL A 15 -11.43 8.71 -1.59
CA VAL A 15 -10.72 9.35 -2.70
C VAL A 15 -11.71 9.81 -3.76
N THR A 16 -11.60 11.07 -4.14
CA THR A 16 -12.39 11.64 -5.24
C THR A 16 -11.62 11.55 -6.55
N ILE A 17 -12.18 10.85 -7.52
CA ILE A 17 -11.58 10.63 -8.84
C ILE A 17 -12.43 11.34 -9.89
N VAL A 18 -11.77 12.07 -10.78
CA VAL A 18 -12.37 12.78 -11.91
C VAL A 18 -11.67 12.40 -13.21
N TYR A 19 -12.40 12.40 -14.31
CA TYR A 19 -11.80 12.31 -15.63
C TYR A 19 -11.61 13.74 -16.17
N LEU A 20 -10.38 14.06 -16.54
CA LEU A 20 -10.03 15.34 -17.18
C LEU A 20 -9.62 15.10 -18.61
N GLU A 21 -10.11 15.94 -19.52
CA GLU A 21 -9.77 15.92 -20.92
C GLU A 21 -8.93 17.16 -21.27
N SER A 22 -7.80 16.94 -21.94
CA SER A 22 -6.95 18.03 -22.43
C SER A 22 -7.63 18.69 -23.65
N THR A 23 -7.95 19.96 -23.52
CA THR A 23 -8.60 20.73 -24.60
C THR A 23 -7.60 21.49 -25.46
N ASP A 24 -6.36 21.68 -24.99
CA ASP A 24 -5.30 22.42 -25.69
C ASP A 24 -4.10 21.54 -26.09
N GLY A 25 -4.18 20.24 -25.82
CA GLY A 25 -3.14 19.26 -26.12
C GLY A 25 -1.87 19.38 -25.28
N LYS A 26 -1.85 20.23 -24.23
CA LYS A 26 -0.67 20.43 -23.38
C LYS A 26 -0.66 19.53 -22.15
N GLY A 27 -1.82 18.98 -21.76
CA GLY A 27 -1.95 18.04 -20.65
C GLY A 27 -2.34 16.65 -21.16
N GLU A 28 -2.23 15.66 -20.29
CA GLU A 28 -2.72 14.30 -20.56
C GLU A 28 -4.20 14.19 -20.17
N SER A 29 -5.00 13.61 -21.06
CA SER A 29 -6.37 13.22 -20.72
C SER A 29 -6.33 11.93 -19.90
N GLY A 30 -7.11 11.87 -18.83
CA GLY A 30 -7.12 10.68 -17.97
C GLY A 30 -7.84 10.88 -16.64
N TYR A 31 -7.66 9.91 -15.79
CA TYR A 31 -8.19 9.97 -14.42
C TYR A 31 -7.22 10.68 -13.49
N TYR A 32 -7.78 11.52 -12.63
CA TYR A 32 -7.07 12.31 -11.66
C TYR A 32 -7.72 12.19 -10.29
N VAL A 33 -6.90 12.21 -9.25
CA VAL A 33 -7.34 12.39 -7.86
C VAL A 33 -7.53 13.87 -7.61
N TYR A 34 -8.68 14.25 -7.10
CA TYR A 34 -8.98 15.61 -6.69
C TYR A 34 -8.80 15.79 -5.18
N ASP A 35 -7.89 16.65 -4.79
CA ASP A 35 -7.74 17.09 -3.41
C ASP A 35 -8.68 18.26 -3.14
N SER A 36 -9.70 18.03 -2.34
CA SER A 36 -10.72 19.05 -2.03
C SER A 36 -10.23 20.14 -1.07
N VAL A 37 -9.17 19.89 -0.32
CA VAL A 37 -8.56 20.85 0.62
C VAL A 37 -7.67 21.81 -0.13
N ARG A 38 -6.72 21.30 -0.92
CA ARG A 38 -5.76 22.08 -1.69
C ARG A 38 -6.30 22.59 -3.01
N LYS A 39 -7.42 22.05 -3.47
CA LYS A 39 -8.02 22.35 -4.80
C LYS A 39 -7.08 21.98 -5.95
N THR A 40 -6.31 20.91 -5.79
CA THR A 40 -5.33 20.43 -6.77
C THR A 40 -5.76 19.09 -7.35
N PHE A 41 -5.14 18.73 -8.49
CA PHE A 41 -5.31 17.45 -9.14
C PHE A 41 -3.95 16.77 -9.26
N SER A 42 -3.88 15.49 -8.96
CA SER A 42 -2.74 14.63 -9.25
C SER A 42 -3.18 13.48 -10.15
N GLN A 43 -2.27 12.96 -10.97
CA GLN A 43 -2.60 11.83 -11.83
C GLN A 43 -3.04 10.64 -10.97
N PHE A 44 -4.13 9.98 -11.37
CA PHE A 44 -4.56 8.75 -10.69
C PHE A 44 -3.60 7.61 -11.03
N VAL A 45 -2.96 7.09 -10.01
CA VAL A 45 -2.08 5.92 -10.10
C VAL A 45 -2.52 4.89 -9.07
N GLU A 46 -2.84 3.71 -9.58
CA GLU A 46 -3.24 2.56 -8.78
C GLU A 46 -2.17 1.47 -8.87
N VAL A 47 -1.88 0.85 -7.74
CA VAL A 47 -0.97 -0.30 -7.66
C VAL A 47 -1.67 -1.46 -6.96
N SER A 48 -1.83 -2.56 -7.69
CA SER A 48 -2.48 -3.76 -7.15
C SER A 48 -1.44 -4.76 -6.66
N GLN A 49 -1.67 -5.28 -5.47
CA GLN A 49 -1.00 -6.43 -4.86
C GLN A 49 -2.03 -7.56 -4.66
N PRO A 50 -1.63 -8.79 -4.40
CA PRO A 50 -2.58 -9.91 -4.27
C PRO A 50 -3.69 -9.71 -3.24
N GLN A 51 -3.43 -8.95 -2.17
CA GLN A 51 -4.38 -8.74 -1.08
C GLN A 51 -4.95 -7.31 -1.01
N PHE A 52 -4.23 -6.32 -1.55
CA PHE A 52 -4.56 -4.91 -1.43
C PHE A 52 -4.31 -4.17 -2.75
N THR A 53 -5.10 -3.15 -2.96
CA THR A 53 -4.86 -2.15 -4.00
C THR A 53 -4.58 -0.82 -3.32
N TYR A 54 -3.63 -0.06 -3.84
CA TYR A 54 -3.21 1.22 -3.30
C TYR A 54 -3.45 2.32 -4.34
N CYS A 55 -4.07 3.42 -3.92
CA CYS A 55 -4.13 4.65 -4.71
C CYS A 55 -3.05 5.59 -4.20
N ILE A 56 -2.16 6.02 -5.10
CA ILE A 56 -1.07 6.95 -4.77
C ILE A 56 -1.65 8.36 -4.72
N LEU A 57 -1.32 9.07 -3.65
CA LEU A 57 -1.73 10.45 -3.40
C LEU A 57 -0.53 11.39 -3.53
N ALA A 58 -0.79 12.66 -3.87
CA ALA A 58 0.26 13.67 -3.94
C ALA A 58 0.89 13.95 -2.56
N ILE A 59 2.20 14.09 -2.54
CA ILE A 59 2.96 14.49 -1.35
C ILE A 59 2.84 16.01 -1.20
N ASP A 60 2.49 16.46 0.00
CA ASP A 60 2.47 17.88 0.37
C ASP A 60 3.58 18.16 1.39
N GLU A 61 4.75 18.49 0.87
CA GLU A 61 5.94 18.76 1.69
C GLU A 61 5.73 19.88 2.71
N ALA A 62 4.81 20.79 2.45
CA ALA A 62 4.57 21.93 3.33
C ALA A 62 3.69 21.60 4.54
N SER A 63 2.84 20.58 4.45
CA SER A 63 1.87 20.24 5.48
C SER A 63 2.03 18.84 6.06
N MET A 64 2.88 18.00 5.45
CA MET A 64 3.10 16.62 5.89
C MET A 64 4.43 16.48 6.63
N GLU A 65 4.42 15.70 7.70
CA GLU A 65 5.65 15.23 8.32
C GLU A 65 6.27 14.15 7.44
N LEU A 66 7.45 14.47 6.87
CA LEU A 66 8.14 13.56 5.98
C LEU A 66 9.00 12.58 6.78
N PRO A 67 8.99 11.29 6.43
CA PRO A 67 9.88 10.30 7.02
C PRO A 67 11.36 10.68 6.90
N GLU A 68 12.10 10.58 8.00
CA GLU A 68 13.52 10.86 8.04
C GLU A 68 14.34 9.84 7.23
N GLY A 69 15.46 10.28 6.67
CA GLY A 69 16.39 9.42 5.95
C GLY A 69 16.05 9.16 4.48
N TYR A 70 15.03 9.82 3.97
CA TYR A 70 14.62 9.77 2.58
C TYR A 70 14.73 11.16 1.95
N ASP A 71 15.03 11.20 0.66
CA ASP A 71 15.09 12.41 -0.12
C ASP A 71 13.84 12.54 -1.02
N VAL A 72 13.25 13.74 -1.09
CA VAL A 72 12.12 14.00 -1.98
C VAL A 72 12.54 13.82 -3.43
N GLY A 73 11.77 13.07 -4.20
CA GLY A 73 12.07 12.77 -5.58
C GLY A 73 10.88 12.15 -6.31
N ARG A 74 11.18 11.44 -7.38
CA ARG A 74 10.18 10.75 -8.20
C ARG A 74 10.65 9.34 -8.53
N THR A 75 9.71 8.42 -8.66
CA THR A 75 9.97 7.05 -9.10
C THR A 75 8.90 6.60 -10.08
N VAL A 76 9.16 5.50 -10.78
CA VAL A 76 8.19 4.91 -11.69
C VAL A 76 7.51 3.73 -10.99
N ILE A 77 6.21 3.85 -10.78
CA ILE A 77 5.38 2.79 -10.25
C ILE A 77 4.29 2.48 -11.27
N ASN A 78 4.16 1.22 -11.64
CA ASN A 78 3.19 0.76 -12.63
C ASN A 78 3.27 1.51 -13.99
N GLY A 79 4.49 1.86 -14.41
CA GLY A 79 4.77 2.57 -15.66
C GLY A 79 4.45 4.06 -15.64
N LYS A 80 4.04 4.61 -14.49
CA LYS A 80 3.78 6.05 -14.31
C LYS A 80 4.77 6.67 -13.34
N GLU A 81 5.21 7.87 -13.65
CA GLU A 81 6.06 8.66 -12.77
C GLU A 81 5.22 9.27 -11.63
N VAL A 82 5.63 9.03 -10.38
CA VAL A 82 4.93 9.49 -9.18
C VAL A 82 5.90 10.19 -8.23
N ASP A 83 5.38 11.13 -7.45
CA ASP A 83 6.14 11.75 -6.36
C ASP A 83 6.36 10.69 -5.26
N ALA A 84 7.59 10.62 -4.77
CA ALA A 84 8.00 9.66 -3.77
C ALA A 84 9.16 10.18 -2.94
N LEU A 85 9.40 9.58 -1.80
CA LEU A 85 10.60 9.77 -1.02
C LEU A 85 11.54 8.60 -1.33
N LEU A 86 12.75 8.91 -1.75
CA LEU A 86 13.74 7.93 -2.22
C LEU A 86 14.75 7.61 -1.12
N ASP A 87 15.04 6.34 -0.90
CA ASP A 87 16.14 5.95 -0.03
C ASP A 87 17.48 6.17 -0.73
N ARG A 88 18.57 6.26 0.05
CA ARG A 88 19.92 6.52 -0.48
C ARG A 88 20.46 5.39 -1.34
N THR A 89 19.90 4.20 -1.24
CA THR A 89 20.34 3.03 -2.02
C THR A 89 19.63 2.92 -3.37
N GLY A 90 18.49 3.61 -3.53
CA GLY A 90 17.63 3.50 -4.71
C GLY A 90 16.85 2.19 -4.79
N ASN A 91 16.89 1.36 -3.74
CA ASN A 91 16.17 0.09 -3.71
C ASN A 91 14.72 0.26 -3.24
N TYR A 92 14.47 1.30 -2.45
CA TYR A 92 13.15 1.57 -1.88
C TYR A 92 12.70 3.00 -2.15
N ALA A 93 11.41 3.14 -2.35
CA ALA A 93 10.74 4.42 -2.40
C ALA A 93 9.54 4.40 -1.44
N LEU A 94 9.29 5.51 -0.74
CA LEU A 94 8.05 5.69 0.00
C LEU A 94 7.10 6.52 -0.84
N PHE A 95 5.90 6.04 -1.02
CA PHE A 95 4.80 6.85 -1.56
C PHE A 95 3.75 7.08 -0.48
N TYR A 96 3.10 8.22 -0.54
CA TYR A 96 1.91 8.48 0.28
C TYR A 96 0.69 7.98 -0.46
N GLY A 97 -0.22 7.28 0.22
CA GLY A 97 -1.34 6.67 -0.47
C GLY A 97 -2.46 6.22 0.47
N VAL A 98 -3.47 5.63 -0.14
CA VAL A 98 -4.57 4.99 0.57
C VAL A 98 -4.76 3.57 0.04
N SER A 99 -4.87 2.60 0.94
CA SER A 99 -5.16 1.20 0.61
C SER A 99 -6.64 1.00 0.29
N SER A 100 -6.98 -0.12 -0.36
CA SER A 100 -8.37 -0.53 -0.62
C SER A 100 -9.19 -0.74 0.66
N THR A 101 -8.55 -0.85 1.82
CA THR A 101 -9.23 -0.92 3.14
C THR A 101 -9.42 0.44 3.81
N GLY A 102 -9.02 1.54 3.14
CA GLY A 102 -9.16 2.91 3.67
C GLY A 102 -8.00 3.36 4.57
N GLU A 103 -6.97 2.53 4.76
CA GLU A 103 -5.77 2.92 5.50
C GLU A 103 -4.97 3.92 4.68
N THR A 104 -4.78 5.12 5.21
CA THR A 104 -4.02 6.20 4.58
C THR A 104 -2.70 6.40 5.31
N GLY A 105 -1.60 6.50 4.56
CA GLY A 105 -0.27 6.67 5.15
C GLY A 105 0.86 6.49 4.16
N TRP A 106 2.05 6.31 4.70
CA TRP A 106 3.23 6.00 3.93
C TRP A 106 3.35 4.50 3.67
N PHE A 107 3.70 4.15 2.43
CA PHE A 107 3.93 2.77 2.02
C PHE A 107 5.30 2.67 1.36
N ARG A 108 6.04 1.63 1.72
CA ARG A 108 7.36 1.35 1.17
C ARG A 108 7.23 0.43 -0.05
N TYR A 109 7.70 0.92 -1.18
CA TYR A 109 7.76 0.21 -2.45
C TYR A 109 9.18 -0.28 -2.70
N ASN A 110 9.36 -1.56 -2.94
CA ASN A 110 10.64 -2.13 -3.41
C ASN A 110 10.72 -1.97 -4.93
N VAL A 111 11.67 -1.19 -5.39
CA VAL A 111 11.84 -0.87 -6.82
C VAL A 111 12.23 -2.10 -7.65
N ASN A 112 12.87 -3.10 -7.02
CA ASN A 112 13.39 -4.28 -7.74
C ASN A 112 12.32 -5.34 -8.01
N ASP A 113 11.38 -5.55 -7.08
CA ASP A 113 10.37 -6.61 -7.17
C ASP A 113 8.92 -6.12 -7.13
N GLY A 114 8.70 -4.82 -6.92
CA GLY A 114 7.39 -4.20 -6.89
C GLY A 114 6.56 -4.49 -5.64
N THR A 115 7.14 -5.10 -4.61
CA THR A 115 6.41 -5.37 -3.37
C THR A 115 6.14 -4.08 -2.58
N ILE A 116 4.98 -4.06 -1.89
CA ILE A 116 4.55 -2.93 -1.08
C ILE A 116 4.32 -3.38 0.36
N GLN A 117 4.77 -2.56 1.31
CA GLN A 117 4.60 -2.76 2.75
C GLN A 117 4.17 -1.45 3.40
N GLY A 118 3.33 -1.52 4.45
CA GLY A 118 3.06 -0.36 5.30
C GLY A 118 4.35 0.18 5.93
N TYR A 119 4.50 1.50 5.96
CA TYR A 119 5.65 2.15 6.59
C TYR A 119 5.22 2.82 7.90
N ALA A 120 5.69 2.28 9.01
CA ALA A 120 5.32 2.71 10.35
C ALA A 120 6.29 3.74 10.99
N GLY A 121 7.07 4.46 10.17
CA GLY A 121 8.03 5.45 10.68
C GLY A 121 9.24 4.81 11.35
N TYR A 122 10.09 4.15 10.59
CA TYR A 122 11.38 3.68 11.08
C TYR A 122 12.38 4.83 11.10
N ASN A 123 12.89 5.18 12.27
CA ASN A 123 14.13 5.93 12.38
C ASN A 123 15.27 5.02 11.90
N MET A 124 15.98 5.41 10.84
CA MET A 124 17.16 4.67 10.36
C MET A 124 18.28 4.54 11.41
N ALA A 125 18.18 5.21 12.54
CA ALA A 125 19.05 5.02 13.69
C ALA A 125 18.90 3.62 14.35
N ASP A 126 17.78 2.94 14.11
CA ASP A 126 17.49 1.62 14.68
C ASP A 126 17.84 0.44 13.77
N GLU A 127 18.32 0.67 12.54
CA GLU A 127 18.76 -0.39 11.62
C GLU A 127 20.11 -1.03 12.01
N GLN A 128 20.74 -0.55 13.06
CA GLN A 128 21.95 -1.15 13.61
C GLN A 128 21.66 -2.05 14.80
N VAL A 129 20.85 -2.98 14.80
CA VAL A 129 20.84 -4.18 15.67
C VAL A 129 19.55 -4.98 15.48
N ILE A 130 19.32 -5.51 14.30
CA ILE A 130 18.64 -6.80 14.28
C ILE A 130 19.72 -7.85 14.04
N ASN A 131 20.58 -8.02 15.04
CA ASN A 131 21.22 -9.31 15.23
C ASN A 131 20.10 -10.33 15.43
N THR A 132 19.98 -11.20 14.47
CA THR A 132 19.21 -12.43 14.41
C THR A 132 19.45 -13.32 15.64
N ASN A 133 18.95 -12.92 16.80
CA ASN A 133 18.91 -13.75 18.01
C ASN A 133 17.70 -13.44 18.90
N THR A 134 16.60 -12.92 18.34
CA THR A 134 15.32 -13.06 19.03
C THR A 134 14.70 -14.37 18.54
N LYS A 135 15.02 -15.45 19.25
CA LYS A 135 14.23 -16.68 19.22
C LYS A 135 12.76 -16.27 19.29
N THR A 136 12.05 -16.52 18.24
CA THR A 136 10.59 -16.50 18.15
C THR A 136 10.02 -17.61 19.06
N ALA A 137 9.97 -17.34 20.35
CA ALA A 137 9.41 -18.31 21.31
C ALA A 137 7.87 -18.31 21.33
N ASP A 138 7.22 -17.30 20.73
CA ASP A 138 5.75 -17.18 20.75
C ASP A 138 5.07 -17.59 19.43
N SER A 139 5.73 -17.42 18.28
CA SER A 139 5.13 -17.85 17.00
C SER A 139 5.15 -19.38 16.86
N ASP A 140 6.18 -20.05 17.39
CA ASP A 140 6.26 -21.52 17.37
C ASP A 140 5.19 -22.17 18.24
N LYS A 141 4.81 -21.53 19.36
CA LYS A 141 3.69 -22.03 20.19
C LYS A 141 2.34 -21.90 19.50
N ALA A 142 2.08 -20.75 18.84
CA ALA A 142 0.84 -20.54 18.10
C ALA A 142 0.73 -21.49 16.90
N PHE A 143 1.81 -21.66 16.14
CA PHE A 143 1.84 -22.53 14.97
C PHE A 143 1.66 -24.01 15.36
N ASN A 144 2.35 -24.48 16.42
CA ASN A 144 2.22 -25.85 16.92
C ASN A 144 0.82 -26.12 17.48
N THR A 145 0.18 -25.13 18.13
CA THR A 145 -1.18 -25.29 18.66
C THR A 145 -2.19 -25.41 17.53
N VAL A 146 -2.13 -24.55 16.52
CA VAL A 146 -3.03 -24.59 15.35
C VAL A 146 -2.83 -25.87 14.53
N SER A 147 -1.60 -26.29 14.31
CA SER A 147 -1.27 -27.54 13.63
C SER A 147 -1.83 -28.75 14.37
N SER A 148 -1.74 -28.79 15.71
CA SER A 148 -2.28 -29.86 16.53
C SER A 148 -3.81 -29.99 16.41
N TYR A 149 -4.54 -28.87 16.37
CA TYR A 149 -5.99 -28.88 16.18
C TYR A 149 -6.41 -29.37 14.78
N ILE A 150 -5.66 -29.04 13.74
CA ILE A 150 -5.92 -29.51 12.37
C ILE A 150 -5.81 -31.04 12.30
N PHE A 151 -4.80 -31.63 12.91
CA PHE A 151 -4.64 -33.09 12.94
C PHE A 151 -5.76 -33.79 13.71
N VAL A 152 -6.23 -33.23 14.83
CA VAL A 152 -7.36 -33.75 15.59
C VAL A 152 -8.65 -33.71 14.78
N ILE A 153 -8.92 -32.61 14.07
CA ILE A 153 -10.11 -32.47 13.22
C ILE A 153 -10.08 -33.50 12.08
N LEU A 154 -8.94 -33.69 11.44
CA LEU A 154 -8.79 -34.65 10.34
C LEU A 154 -8.98 -36.11 10.85
N ALA A 155 -8.48 -36.43 12.04
CA ALA A 155 -8.66 -37.74 12.63
C ALA A 155 -10.14 -38.03 12.94
N VAL A 156 -10.87 -37.07 13.51
CA VAL A 156 -12.31 -37.20 13.79
C VAL A 156 -13.11 -37.37 12.50
N LEU A 157 -12.79 -36.60 11.45
CA LEU A 157 -13.44 -36.70 10.16
C LEU A 157 -13.24 -38.09 9.50
N ALA A 158 -12.04 -38.66 9.61
CA ALA A 158 -11.74 -40.00 9.11
C ALA A 158 -12.57 -41.09 9.83
N VAL A 159 -12.74 -40.99 11.14
CA VAL A 159 -13.56 -41.94 11.92
C VAL A 159 -15.03 -41.85 11.53
N VAL A 160 -15.55 -40.64 11.33
CA VAL A 160 -16.95 -40.44 10.89
C VAL A 160 -17.19 -41.02 9.49
N ILE A 161 -16.24 -40.85 8.57
CA ILE A 161 -16.36 -41.41 7.21
C ILE A 161 -16.36 -42.95 7.27
N ILE A 162 -15.48 -43.56 8.08
CA ILE A 162 -15.45 -45.02 8.23
C ILE A 162 -16.76 -45.53 8.82
N ALA A 163 -17.34 -44.84 9.80
CA ALA A 163 -18.61 -45.23 10.42
C ALA A 163 -19.82 -45.10 9.49
N LEU A 164 -19.73 -44.31 8.43
CA LEU A 164 -20.80 -44.15 7.42
C LEU A 164 -20.71 -45.18 6.29
N ILE A 165 -19.59 -45.90 6.15
CA ILE A 165 -19.36 -46.86 5.07
C ILE A 165 -19.60 -48.32 5.57
N VAL A 166 -19.65 -48.54 6.88
CA VAL A 166 -19.93 -49.82 7.51
C VAL A 166 -21.41 -49.91 7.88
#